data_e5229a8a8666691ba3fae2e08af78083
#
_entry.id   e5229a8a8666691ba3fae2e08af78083
#
_cell.length_a   1.000
_cell.length_b   1.000
_cell.length_c   1.000
_cell.angle_alpha   90.00
_cell.angle_beta   90.00
_cell.angle_gamma   90.00
#
_symmetry.space_group_name_H-M   'P 1'
#
loop_
_entity.id
_entity.type
_entity.pdbx_description
1 polymer ?
#
loop_
_entity_poly.entity_id
_entity_poly.type
_entity_poly.pdbx_seq_one_letter_code
_entity_poly.pdbx_strand_id
1 'polypeptide(L)'
;MEDKFIIGSKKSKEPKPRTPVEDPNTLQSRAVATFVDLICEGEVEGLVNGEESVYFNQIPIRDSGGAYNFQGATYEFKPGAPDGVSLKDYPTSESERSVDKRLEKGQYAQENISDPDVDDLRLSFTIPSLFAVNSENGDIKKTTVEWFIEIQPSGGAWTTAKNMSKHGKCISSYQTDIKLTQLTRTYGPGPWKIRCARLTDESQSNSLQNDVYWAGITQIINRVLIYPDSCLIGVTINSQQFGSRVPSRSYEIHGTRIQIPSNYNPVDRSYGSTWNGTFQRAYSNNPAWVLYDLATNKRYGLGLDASLVDEWGLLTIAQYCDQLVDDGFGSLEPRFTFNGVMQQRTEVIHAINMICSNFRGMPFWAGGKLRVAQDSPKDPVKLVTAANVVDGLFTYSYSAIDTRYTVANVSWNDPDEFFKLTVEAVDDKDGIER
;
A
#
# COMPACT_ATOMS: atom_id res chain seq x y z
N MET A 1 49.47 -88.65 -19.71
CA MET A 1 49.36 -87.24 -19.98
C MET A 1 48.14 -86.70 -19.18
N GLU A 2 48.42 -86.04 -18.08
CA GLU A 2 47.37 -85.48 -17.22
C GLU A 2 47.02 -84.08 -17.72
N ASP A 3 45.76 -83.86 -18.09
CA ASP A 3 45.23 -82.55 -18.45
C ASP A 3 45.00 -81.71 -17.17
N LYS A 4 45.80 -80.67 -17.03
CA LYS A 4 45.62 -79.69 -15.99
C LYS A 4 44.55 -78.64 -16.45
N PHE A 5 43.34 -78.67 -15.86
CA PHE A 5 42.35 -77.63 -16.02
C PHE A 5 42.74 -76.40 -15.17
N ILE A 6 42.89 -75.26 -15.85
CA ILE A 6 43.07 -73.96 -15.22
C ILE A 6 41.67 -73.46 -14.85
N ILE A 7 41.32 -73.46 -13.56
CA ILE A 7 40.09 -72.77 -13.02
C ILE A 7 40.37 -71.28 -12.92
N GLY A 8 39.75 -70.50 -13.82
CA GLY A 8 39.82 -69.07 -13.76
C GLY A 8 39.13 -68.57 -12.46
N SER A 9 39.86 -67.80 -11.67
CA SER A 9 39.28 -67.11 -10.48
C SER A 9 38.23 -66.15 -10.93
N LYS A 10 36.99 -66.19 -10.33
CA LYS A 10 35.98 -65.17 -10.47
C LYS A 10 36.54 -63.83 -9.95
N LYS A 11 36.72 -62.86 -10.84
CA LYS A 11 36.97 -61.49 -10.44
C LYS A 11 35.86 -61.09 -9.47
N SER A 12 36.20 -60.83 -8.19
CA SER A 12 35.32 -60.16 -7.27
C SER A 12 34.91 -58.80 -7.88
N LYS A 13 33.62 -58.57 -8.08
CA LYS A 13 33.15 -57.22 -8.46
C LYS A 13 33.53 -56.28 -7.32
N GLU A 14 34.49 -55.41 -7.56
CA GLU A 14 34.72 -54.28 -6.64
C GLU A 14 33.39 -53.55 -6.42
N PRO A 15 33.02 -53.29 -5.17
CA PRO A 15 31.82 -52.55 -4.91
C PRO A 15 31.93 -51.18 -5.60
N LYS A 16 30.94 -50.81 -6.42
CA LYS A 16 30.89 -49.50 -7.04
C LYS A 16 30.99 -48.46 -5.92
N PRO A 17 31.86 -47.42 -6.05
CA PRO A 17 31.94 -46.36 -5.04
C PRO A 17 30.56 -45.75 -4.85
N ARG A 18 30.09 -45.74 -3.63
CA ARG A 18 28.83 -45.12 -3.25
C ARG A 18 28.96 -43.60 -3.42
N THR A 19 28.01 -42.98 -4.12
CA THR A 19 27.91 -41.51 -4.16
C THR A 19 27.42 -41.02 -2.80
N PRO A 20 28.08 -40.02 -2.16
CA PRO A 20 27.59 -39.40 -0.94
C PRO A 20 26.17 -38.86 -1.11
N VAL A 21 25.34 -38.97 -0.07
CA VAL A 21 23.97 -38.46 -0.03
C VAL A 21 23.97 -37.15 0.71
N GLU A 22 23.32 -36.13 0.15
CA GLU A 22 23.18 -34.83 0.77
C GLU A 22 21.73 -34.62 1.20
N ASP A 23 21.51 -34.28 2.48
CA ASP A 23 20.21 -33.86 2.99
C ASP A 23 19.79 -32.53 2.34
N PRO A 24 18.49 -32.29 2.10
CA PRO A 24 18.02 -31.04 1.53
C PRO A 24 18.26 -29.86 2.50
N ASN A 25 18.50 -28.68 1.92
CA ASN A 25 18.54 -27.44 2.71
C ASN A 25 17.17 -27.15 3.30
N THR A 26 17.10 -27.02 4.61
CA THR A 26 15.84 -26.79 5.36
C THR A 26 15.78 -25.44 6.04
N LEU A 27 16.91 -24.73 6.14
CA LEU A 27 16.98 -23.39 6.72
C LEU A 27 17.11 -22.37 5.59
N GLN A 28 16.14 -21.46 5.52
CA GLN A 28 16.10 -20.38 4.55
C GLN A 28 15.77 -19.09 5.29
N SER A 29 16.54 -18.04 5.05
CA SER A 29 16.28 -16.71 5.60
C SER A 29 15.01 -16.13 4.99
N ARG A 30 14.22 -15.45 5.83
CA ARG A 30 13.02 -14.73 5.41
C ARG A 30 13.20 -13.27 5.84
N ALA A 31 13.32 -12.37 4.89
CA ALA A 31 13.27 -10.96 5.19
C ALA A 31 11.81 -10.48 5.11
N VAL A 32 11.41 -9.69 6.09
CA VAL A 32 10.11 -9.03 6.14
C VAL A 32 10.35 -7.54 5.98
N ALA A 33 9.62 -6.91 5.08
CA ALA A 33 9.63 -5.48 4.90
C ALA A 33 8.28 -4.89 5.31
N THR A 34 8.33 -3.79 6.05
CA THR A 34 7.16 -3.08 6.57
C THR A 34 7.19 -1.64 6.02
N PHE A 35 6.06 -1.19 5.50
CA PHE A 35 5.89 0.13 4.92
C PHE A 35 4.66 0.81 5.52
N VAL A 36 4.68 2.12 5.60
CA VAL A 36 3.52 2.96 5.88
C VAL A 36 3.40 3.94 4.73
N ASP A 37 2.30 3.85 3.98
CA ASP A 37 2.00 4.74 2.88
C ASP A 37 0.93 5.75 3.33
N LEU A 38 1.21 7.03 3.11
CA LEU A 38 0.24 8.12 3.24
C LEU A 38 -0.54 8.21 1.93
N ILE A 39 -1.85 7.95 1.99
CA ILE A 39 -2.71 7.92 0.80
C ILE A 39 -3.21 9.31 0.46
N CYS A 40 -3.86 9.97 1.41
CA CYS A 40 -4.39 11.30 1.21
C CYS A 40 -4.68 12.02 2.53
N GLU A 41 -4.95 13.30 2.43
CA GLU A 41 -5.49 14.17 3.45
C GLU A 41 -7.01 13.99 3.55
N GLY A 42 -7.52 13.95 4.77
CA GLY A 42 -8.95 13.83 5.08
C GLY A 42 -9.42 12.39 5.23
N GLU A 43 -10.64 12.27 5.77
CA GLU A 43 -11.29 10.97 5.98
C GLU A 43 -11.85 10.44 4.65
N VAL A 44 -11.44 9.23 4.27
CA VAL A 44 -11.98 8.50 3.11
C VAL A 44 -13.07 7.52 3.54
N GLU A 45 -13.90 7.09 2.60
CA GLU A 45 -14.94 6.08 2.89
C GLU A 45 -14.33 4.71 3.19
N GLY A 46 -13.29 4.31 2.46
CA GLY A 46 -12.60 3.04 2.68
C GLY A 46 -12.02 2.42 1.43
N LEU A 47 -11.52 1.20 1.57
CA LEU A 47 -11.15 0.34 0.45
C LEU A 47 -12.41 -0.15 -0.26
N VAL A 48 -12.41 -0.22 -1.59
CA VAL A 48 -13.59 -0.61 -2.40
C VAL A 48 -14.01 -2.04 -2.09
N ASN A 49 -13.08 -3.00 -2.13
CA ASN A 49 -13.33 -4.42 -1.89
C ASN A 49 -12.39 -5.02 -0.83
N GLY A 50 -12.01 -4.23 0.20
CA GLY A 50 -11.13 -4.71 1.26
C GLY A 50 -9.77 -5.21 0.75
N GLU A 51 -9.44 -6.48 1.00
CA GLU A 51 -8.14 -7.08 0.61
C GLU A 51 -7.93 -7.15 -0.91
N GLU A 52 -9.00 -7.25 -1.69
CA GLU A 52 -8.95 -7.26 -3.15
C GLU A 52 -8.55 -5.89 -3.74
N SER A 53 -8.70 -4.83 -2.95
CA SER A 53 -8.34 -3.46 -3.32
C SER A 53 -6.91 -3.05 -2.95
N VAL A 54 -6.10 -3.96 -2.43
CA VAL A 54 -4.68 -3.74 -2.12
C VAL A 54 -3.83 -4.54 -3.09
N TYR A 55 -3.01 -3.85 -3.89
CA TYR A 55 -2.28 -4.46 -5.00
C TYR A 55 -0.77 -4.36 -4.81
N PHE A 56 -0.05 -5.46 -5.15
CA PHE A 56 1.39 -5.47 -5.31
C PHE A 56 1.74 -5.79 -6.77
N ASN A 57 2.48 -4.91 -7.44
CA ASN A 57 2.78 -5.04 -8.87
C ASN A 57 1.51 -5.27 -9.71
N GLN A 58 0.40 -4.58 -9.39
CA GLN A 58 -0.91 -4.71 -10.04
C GLN A 58 -1.63 -6.05 -9.81
N ILE A 59 -1.16 -6.88 -8.89
CA ILE A 59 -1.83 -8.12 -8.47
C ILE A 59 -2.45 -7.89 -7.10
N PRO A 60 -3.75 -8.14 -6.88
CA PRO A 60 -4.40 -7.95 -5.58
C PRO A 60 -3.80 -8.90 -4.53
N ILE A 61 -3.81 -8.50 -3.26
CA ILE A 61 -3.36 -9.39 -2.17
C ILE A 61 -4.20 -10.65 -2.14
N ARG A 62 -5.52 -10.51 -2.36
CA ARG A 62 -6.49 -11.59 -2.38
C ARG A 62 -7.27 -11.54 -3.69
N ASP A 63 -7.47 -12.68 -4.33
CA ASP A 63 -8.27 -12.76 -5.54
C ASP A 63 -9.78 -12.81 -5.23
N SER A 64 -10.62 -12.63 -6.26
CA SER A 64 -12.08 -12.69 -6.14
C SER A 64 -12.61 -14.07 -5.73
N GLY A 65 -11.82 -15.11 -5.84
CA GLY A 65 -12.11 -16.47 -5.35
C GLY A 65 -11.78 -16.65 -3.87
N GLY A 66 -11.18 -15.66 -3.22
CA GLY A 66 -10.80 -15.66 -1.80
C GLY A 66 -9.44 -16.27 -1.52
N ALA A 67 -8.63 -16.62 -2.52
CA ALA A 67 -7.28 -17.13 -2.33
C ALA A 67 -6.27 -15.97 -2.21
N TYR A 68 -5.27 -16.14 -1.33
CA TYR A 68 -4.19 -15.17 -1.18
C TYR A 68 -3.13 -15.37 -2.26
N ASN A 69 -2.88 -14.34 -3.06
CA ASN A 69 -1.82 -14.33 -4.06
C ASN A 69 -0.42 -14.18 -3.42
N PHE A 70 -0.35 -13.57 -2.23
CA PHE A 70 0.89 -13.34 -1.50
C PHE A 70 0.80 -13.90 -0.09
N GLN A 71 1.57 -14.96 0.19
CA GLN A 71 1.60 -15.58 1.50
C GLN A 71 2.35 -14.72 2.52
N GLY A 72 1.72 -14.49 3.68
CA GLY A 72 2.32 -13.69 4.76
C GLY A 72 2.36 -12.19 4.50
N ALA A 73 1.68 -11.71 3.45
CA ALA A 73 1.39 -10.30 3.31
C ALA A 73 0.22 -9.92 4.22
N THR A 74 0.37 -8.81 4.94
CA THR A 74 -0.68 -8.24 5.79
C THR A 74 -0.75 -6.74 5.59
N TYR A 75 -1.91 -6.16 5.88
CA TYR A 75 -2.09 -4.71 5.86
C TYR A 75 -2.94 -4.23 7.04
N GLU A 76 -2.82 -2.97 7.37
CA GLU A 76 -3.66 -2.25 8.32
C GLU A 76 -4.05 -0.92 7.70
N PHE A 77 -5.35 -0.70 7.48
CA PHE A 77 -5.89 0.50 6.86
C PHE A 77 -6.49 1.44 7.91
N LYS A 78 -6.19 2.74 7.79
CA LYS A 78 -6.76 3.81 8.60
C LYS A 78 -7.39 4.86 7.68
N PRO A 79 -8.70 5.11 7.78
CA PRO A 79 -9.41 5.97 6.84
C PRO A 79 -9.09 7.46 6.98
N GLY A 80 -8.39 7.87 8.04
CA GLY A 80 -8.05 9.28 8.26
C GLY A 80 -9.14 10.06 9.01
N ALA A 81 -9.78 9.42 9.98
CA ALA A 81 -10.76 10.10 10.85
C ALA A 81 -10.15 11.28 11.62
N PRO A 82 -10.95 12.32 11.95
CA PRO A 82 -10.46 13.55 12.62
C PRO A 82 -9.85 13.31 14.00
N ASP A 83 -10.30 12.31 14.74
CA ASP A 83 -9.74 11.92 16.05
C ASP A 83 -8.44 11.12 15.91
N GLY A 84 -8.16 10.62 14.70
CA GLY A 84 -6.99 9.85 14.37
C GLY A 84 -6.95 8.47 15.06
N VAL A 85 -6.36 7.50 14.40
CA VAL A 85 -6.10 6.18 15.00
C VAL A 85 -4.67 5.78 14.65
N SER A 86 -3.92 5.28 15.64
CA SER A 86 -2.57 4.79 15.38
C SER A 86 -2.56 3.45 14.63
N LEU A 87 -1.50 3.23 13.85
CA LEU A 87 -1.15 1.91 13.32
C LEU A 87 -0.54 1.07 14.44
N LYS A 88 -1.04 -0.16 14.67
CA LYS A 88 -0.69 -0.96 15.86
C LYS A 88 0.66 -1.64 15.77
N ASP A 89 1.00 -2.19 14.60
CA ASP A 89 2.17 -3.05 14.41
C ASP A 89 3.32 -2.34 13.69
N TYR A 90 3.30 -1.00 13.71
CA TYR A 90 4.27 -0.18 13.01
C TYR A 90 5.06 0.65 14.02
N PRO A 91 6.32 0.27 14.32
CA PRO A 91 7.14 0.97 15.30
C PRO A 91 7.43 2.39 14.84
N THR A 92 7.50 3.29 15.80
CA THR A 92 7.79 4.71 15.52
C THR A 92 9.21 4.93 15.07
N SER A 93 10.16 4.19 15.66
CA SER A 93 11.57 4.30 15.37
C SER A 93 12.24 2.95 15.55
N GLU A 94 13.04 2.57 14.58
CA GLU A 94 13.97 1.45 14.64
C GLU A 94 15.39 1.97 14.41
N SER A 95 16.29 1.66 15.33
CA SER A 95 17.71 1.96 15.21
C SER A 95 18.51 0.67 15.27
N GLU A 96 19.06 0.27 14.13
CA GLU A 96 19.88 -0.94 14.01
C GLU A 96 21.37 -0.60 14.12
N ARG A 97 22.11 -1.44 14.85
CA ARG A 97 23.56 -1.42 14.87
C ARG A 97 24.14 -2.82 14.77
N SER A 98 25.21 -2.96 14.02
CA SER A 98 25.97 -4.19 13.91
C SER A 98 26.66 -4.54 15.23
N VAL A 99 26.71 -5.84 15.54
CA VAL A 99 27.43 -6.42 16.67
C VAL A 99 28.58 -7.31 16.18
N ASP A 100 28.31 -8.16 15.20
CA ASP A 100 29.24 -9.03 14.47
C ASP A 100 30.16 -9.87 15.37
N LYS A 101 29.62 -10.39 16.49
CA LYS A 101 30.36 -11.23 17.45
C LYS A 101 30.05 -12.69 17.23
N ARG A 102 31.07 -13.52 17.04
CA ARG A 102 30.95 -14.96 17.08
C ARG A 102 30.54 -15.40 18.49
N LEU A 103 29.57 -16.29 18.60
CA LEU A 103 29.21 -16.86 19.89
C LEU A 103 30.06 -18.08 20.18
N GLU A 104 30.66 -18.09 21.38
CA GLU A 104 31.55 -19.15 21.85
C GLU A 104 30.96 -19.77 23.13
N LYS A 105 31.27 -21.06 23.37
CA LYS A 105 30.84 -21.76 24.57
C LYS A 105 31.66 -21.32 25.76
N GLY A 106 30.96 -20.93 26.83
CA GLY A 106 31.63 -20.45 28.05
C GLY A 106 32.10 -18.99 27.98
N GLN A 107 31.95 -18.30 26.86
CA GLN A 107 32.24 -16.89 26.74
C GLN A 107 30.98 -16.09 26.40
N TYR A 108 30.82 -14.91 27.01
CA TYR A 108 29.67 -14.06 26.81
C TYR A 108 30.00 -12.95 25.80
N ALA A 109 29.30 -12.94 24.68
CA ALA A 109 29.20 -11.75 23.86
C ALA A 109 28.19 -10.81 24.52
N GLN A 110 28.62 -9.60 24.90
CA GLN A 110 27.79 -8.63 25.63
C GLN A 110 27.70 -7.31 24.92
N GLU A 111 26.51 -6.69 25.03
CA GLU A 111 26.18 -5.36 24.53
C GLU A 111 25.33 -4.59 25.55
N ASN A 112 25.43 -3.25 25.50
CA ASN A 112 24.69 -2.36 26.38
C ASN A 112 23.64 -1.60 25.59
N ILE A 113 22.44 -1.49 26.17
CA ILE A 113 21.34 -0.66 25.70
C ILE A 113 21.21 0.50 26.68
N SER A 114 21.75 1.64 26.29
CA SER A 114 21.84 2.82 27.19
C SER A 114 20.57 3.66 27.19
N ASP A 115 19.77 3.59 26.11
CA ASP A 115 18.54 4.34 26.00
C ASP A 115 17.40 3.66 26.81
N PRO A 116 16.90 4.29 27.88
CA PRO A 116 15.85 3.72 28.71
C PRO A 116 14.46 3.77 28.08
N ASP A 117 14.29 4.53 26.98
CA ASP A 117 13.01 4.68 26.29
C ASP A 117 12.76 3.57 25.24
N VAL A 118 13.68 2.63 25.09
CA VAL A 118 13.51 1.47 24.22
C VAL A 118 12.45 0.54 24.79
N ASP A 119 11.42 0.25 23.97
CA ASP A 119 10.33 -0.64 24.35
C ASP A 119 10.63 -2.11 24.03
N ASP A 120 11.20 -2.35 22.85
CA ASP A 120 11.49 -3.68 22.32
C ASP A 120 12.90 -3.74 21.75
N LEU A 121 13.47 -4.96 21.71
CA LEU A 121 14.73 -5.25 21.02
C LEU A 121 14.53 -6.36 19.98
N ARG A 122 15.08 -6.19 18.82
CA ARG A 122 15.26 -7.25 17.82
C ARG A 122 16.75 -7.62 17.77
N LEU A 123 17.06 -8.89 18.06
CA LEU A 123 18.41 -9.43 18.01
C LEU A 123 18.53 -10.31 16.78
N SER A 124 19.49 -10.01 15.91
CA SER A 124 19.72 -10.71 14.64
C SER A 124 20.91 -11.65 14.76
N PHE A 125 20.72 -12.91 14.38
CA PHE A 125 21.77 -13.94 14.40
C PHE A 125 21.99 -14.47 12.99
N THR A 126 23.27 -14.71 12.65
CA THR A 126 23.68 -15.27 11.37
C THR A 126 24.40 -16.60 11.60
N ILE A 127 23.98 -17.61 10.86
CA ILE A 127 24.64 -18.92 10.77
C ILE A 127 25.18 -19.03 9.34
N PRO A 128 26.49 -18.93 9.11
CA PRO A 128 27.06 -18.92 7.77
C PRO A 128 26.79 -20.21 7.00
N SER A 129 26.85 -21.33 7.69
CA SER A 129 26.47 -22.66 7.20
C SER A 129 26.18 -23.58 8.39
N LEU A 130 25.28 -24.55 8.18
CA LEU A 130 24.91 -25.53 9.19
C LEU A 130 24.81 -26.93 8.57
N PHE A 131 25.77 -27.80 8.80
CA PHE A 131 25.76 -29.18 8.37
C PHE A 131 26.87 -30.00 9.05
N ALA A 132 26.71 -31.31 9.01
CA ALA A 132 27.75 -32.28 9.43
C ALA A 132 28.04 -33.24 8.29
N VAL A 133 29.31 -33.48 8.01
CA VAL A 133 29.79 -34.48 7.04
C VAL A 133 30.16 -35.74 7.77
N ASN A 134 29.59 -36.89 7.38
CA ASN A 134 29.97 -38.17 7.91
C ASN A 134 31.33 -38.58 7.31
N SER A 135 32.32 -38.74 8.16
CA SER A 135 33.71 -39.04 7.77
C SER A 135 33.91 -40.39 7.08
N GLU A 136 32.99 -41.33 7.30
CA GLU A 136 33.12 -42.71 6.74
C GLU A 136 32.60 -42.79 5.29
N ASN A 137 31.55 -42.06 4.96
CA ASN A 137 30.86 -42.19 3.68
C ASN A 137 30.65 -40.86 2.93
N GLY A 138 31.05 -39.76 3.50
CA GLY A 138 30.91 -38.42 2.90
C GLY A 138 29.49 -37.84 2.87
N ASP A 139 28.51 -38.49 3.50
CA ASP A 139 27.13 -37.98 3.54
C ASP A 139 27.09 -36.65 4.29
N ILE A 140 26.34 -35.67 3.73
CA ILE A 140 26.12 -34.37 4.36
C ILE A 140 24.75 -34.34 5.02
N LYS A 141 24.74 -34.14 6.32
CA LYS A 141 23.55 -34.28 7.16
C LYS A 141 23.20 -33.00 7.91
N LYS A 142 21.94 -32.91 8.30
CA LYS A 142 21.44 -31.88 9.24
C LYS A 142 22.19 -31.95 10.56
N THR A 143 22.38 -30.79 11.19
CA THR A 143 22.93 -30.69 12.53
C THR A 143 22.21 -29.62 13.34
N THR A 144 22.60 -29.44 14.61
CA THR A 144 21.95 -28.49 15.52
C THR A 144 22.98 -27.55 16.09
N VAL A 145 22.58 -26.28 16.23
CA VAL A 145 23.31 -25.28 17.02
C VAL A 145 22.37 -24.64 18.03
N GLU A 146 22.85 -24.44 19.26
CA GLU A 146 22.09 -23.90 20.36
C GLU A 146 22.85 -22.79 21.05
N TRP A 147 22.13 -21.74 21.44
CA TRP A 147 22.64 -20.62 22.23
C TRP A 147 21.53 -20.04 23.09
N PHE A 148 21.87 -19.15 23.99
CA PHE A 148 20.91 -18.47 24.84
C PHE A 148 21.15 -16.96 24.86
N ILE A 149 20.13 -16.24 25.24
CA ILE A 149 20.07 -14.80 25.39
C ILE A 149 19.67 -14.48 26.79
N GLU A 150 20.48 -13.66 27.47
CA GLU A 150 20.18 -13.15 28.81
C GLU A 150 20.12 -11.63 28.79
N ILE A 151 19.27 -11.08 29.62
CA ILE A 151 19.07 -9.66 29.82
C ILE A 151 19.23 -9.31 31.30
N GLN A 152 19.83 -8.16 31.55
CA GLN A 152 19.98 -7.59 32.89
C GLN A 152 19.43 -6.15 32.85
N PRO A 153 18.38 -5.84 33.61
CA PRO A 153 17.89 -4.48 33.82
C PRO A 153 18.82 -3.71 34.76
N SER A 154 18.62 -2.40 34.84
CA SER A 154 19.39 -1.53 35.73
C SER A 154 19.22 -1.98 37.19
N GLY A 155 20.35 -2.27 37.87
CA GLY A 155 20.35 -2.73 39.27
C GLY A 155 19.81 -4.14 39.49
N GLY A 156 19.42 -4.87 38.44
CA GLY A 156 18.84 -6.21 38.52
C GLY A 156 19.83 -7.34 38.25
N ALA A 157 19.34 -8.57 38.37
CA ALA A 157 20.10 -9.79 38.04
C ALA A 157 19.96 -10.15 36.55
N TRP A 158 20.87 -10.98 36.06
CA TRP A 158 20.76 -11.61 34.75
C TRP A 158 19.58 -12.60 34.75
N THR A 159 18.75 -12.47 33.71
CA THR A 159 17.59 -13.34 33.47
C THR A 159 17.67 -13.90 32.05
N THR A 160 17.44 -15.21 31.93
CA THR A 160 17.35 -15.82 30.58
C THR A 160 16.10 -15.34 29.86
N ALA A 161 16.32 -14.57 28.81
CA ALA A 161 15.25 -14.06 27.95
C ALA A 161 14.78 -15.12 26.97
N LYS A 162 15.73 -15.88 26.37
CA LYS A 162 15.39 -16.92 25.40
C LYS A 162 16.50 -17.96 25.25
N ASN A 163 16.09 -19.24 25.15
CA ASN A 163 16.94 -20.30 24.63
C ASN A 163 16.62 -20.54 23.17
N MET A 164 17.66 -20.57 22.33
CA MET A 164 17.58 -20.72 20.89
C MET A 164 18.15 -22.07 20.48
N SER A 165 17.44 -22.77 19.60
CA SER A 165 17.91 -24.01 18.98
C SER A 165 17.54 -23.98 17.50
N LYS A 166 18.51 -24.24 16.61
CA LYS A 166 18.30 -24.38 15.19
C LYS A 166 18.80 -25.73 14.74
N HIS A 167 17.85 -26.55 14.27
CA HIS A 167 18.13 -27.87 13.70
C HIS A 167 17.84 -27.82 12.18
N GLY A 168 18.80 -28.21 11.38
CA GLY A 168 18.62 -28.23 9.94
C GLY A 168 19.93 -28.26 9.16
N LYS A 169 19.84 -27.93 7.89
CA LYS A 169 20.96 -27.78 6.98
C LYS A 169 20.82 -26.51 6.17
N CYS A 170 21.90 -25.75 6.05
CA CYS A 170 22.10 -24.71 5.06
C CYS A 170 23.57 -24.67 4.63
N ILE A 171 23.80 -24.43 3.34
CA ILE A 171 25.13 -24.22 2.74
C ILE A 171 25.39 -22.75 2.45
N SER A 172 24.37 -21.91 2.53
CA SER A 172 24.40 -20.46 2.45
C SER A 172 24.01 -19.85 3.78
N SER A 173 24.39 -18.60 3.98
CA SER A 173 24.10 -17.88 5.21
C SER A 173 22.61 -17.86 5.52
N TYR A 174 22.28 -18.30 6.73
CA TYR A 174 20.94 -18.28 7.31
C TYR A 174 20.87 -17.20 8.41
N GLN A 175 19.90 -16.30 8.29
CA GLN A 175 19.60 -15.29 9.29
C GLN A 175 18.33 -15.62 10.04
N THR A 176 18.32 -15.33 11.32
CA THR A 176 17.16 -15.47 12.20
C THR A 176 17.13 -14.35 13.23
N ASP A 177 15.95 -13.76 13.40
CA ASP A 177 15.73 -12.69 14.36
C ASP A 177 14.91 -13.19 15.54
N ILE A 178 15.11 -12.56 16.68
CA ILE A 178 14.30 -12.73 17.87
C ILE A 178 13.91 -11.36 18.41
N LYS A 179 12.63 -11.16 18.66
CA LYS A 179 12.10 -9.94 19.26
C LYS A 179 11.89 -10.16 20.76
N LEU A 180 12.48 -9.31 21.60
CA LEU A 180 12.20 -9.17 23.01
C LEU A 180 11.28 -7.98 23.17
N THR A 181 10.05 -8.21 23.63
CA THR A 181 8.99 -7.21 23.66
C THR A 181 8.72 -6.71 25.08
N GLN A 182 8.26 -5.45 25.19
CA GLN A 182 7.85 -4.83 26.45
C GLN A 182 8.95 -4.96 27.52
N LEU A 183 10.15 -4.53 27.21
CA LEU A 183 11.34 -4.74 28.03
C LEU A 183 11.14 -4.33 29.48
N THR A 184 10.68 -3.10 29.70
CA THR A 184 10.44 -2.56 31.05
C THR A 184 9.45 -3.41 31.84
N ARG A 185 8.38 -3.86 31.20
CA ARG A 185 7.35 -4.68 31.84
C ARG A 185 7.81 -6.11 32.12
N THR A 186 8.59 -6.68 31.20
CA THR A 186 8.97 -8.10 31.25
C THR A 186 10.20 -8.33 32.11
N TYR A 187 11.20 -7.43 32.04
CA TYR A 187 12.51 -7.62 32.62
C TYR A 187 12.87 -6.56 33.66
N GLY A 188 12.14 -5.44 33.73
CA GLY A 188 12.42 -4.31 34.61
C GLY A 188 12.98 -3.10 33.86
N PRO A 189 13.19 -1.96 34.55
CA PRO A 189 13.54 -0.69 33.92
C PRO A 189 14.94 -0.72 33.31
N GLY A 190 15.09 0.03 32.22
CA GLY A 190 16.39 0.28 31.58
C GLY A 190 17.32 1.21 32.39
N PRO A 191 18.56 1.39 31.97
CA PRO A 191 19.21 0.76 30.83
C PRO A 191 19.45 -0.76 31.01
N TRP A 192 19.59 -1.46 29.89
CA TRP A 192 19.75 -2.93 29.94
C TRP A 192 21.12 -3.35 29.42
N LYS A 193 21.56 -4.51 29.91
CA LYS A 193 22.67 -5.27 29.32
C LYS A 193 22.14 -6.54 28.72
N ILE A 194 22.61 -6.86 27.53
CA ILE A 194 22.26 -8.11 26.83
C ILE A 194 23.53 -8.92 26.67
N ARG A 195 23.46 -10.22 26.95
CA ARG A 195 24.54 -11.13 26.63
C ARG A 195 24.03 -12.41 26.01
N CYS A 196 24.85 -12.94 25.12
CA CYS A 196 24.58 -14.20 24.43
C CYS A 196 25.78 -15.11 24.58
N ALA A 197 25.55 -16.40 24.75
CA ALA A 197 26.59 -17.41 24.68
C ALA A 197 26.05 -18.71 24.05
N ARG A 198 26.94 -19.43 23.44
CA ARG A 198 26.67 -20.70 22.80
C ARG A 198 26.55 -21.82 23.83
N LEU A 199 25.68 -22.82 23.57
CA LEU A 199 25.50 -24.03 24.38
C LEU A 199 26.19 -25.22 23.71
N THR A 200 26.07 -25.38 22.40
CA THR A 200 26.73 -26.45 21.64
C THR A 200 28.23 -26.24 21.55
N ASP A 201 29.00 -27.29 21.41
CA ASP A 201 30.44 -27.20 21.21
C ASP A 201 30.79 -26.62 19.83
N GLU A 202 31.87 -25.84 19.74
CA GLU A 202 32.41 -25.36 18.47
C GLU A 202 32.99 -26.52 17.67
N SER A 203 32.89 -26.41 16.38
CA SER A 203 33.54 -27.33 15.47
C SER A 203 35.06 -27.23 15.58
N GLN A 204 35.72 -28.41 15.69
CA GLN A 204 37.18 -28.51 15.64
C GLN A 204 37.65 -29.01 14.27
N SER A 205 36.75 -29.18 13.30
CA SER A 205 37.09 -29.71 11.98
C SER A 205 36.18 -29.14 10.89
N ASN A 206 36.61 -29.24 9.64
CA ASN A 206 35.80 -28.82 8.49
C ASN A 206 34.62 -29.75 8.22
N SER A 207 34.52 -30.92 8.91
CA SER A 207 33.41 -31.85 8.74
C SER A 207 32.14 -31.42 9.50
N LEU A 208 32.24 -30.46 10.42
CA LEU A 208 31.09 -29.89 11.11
C LEU A 208 31.12 -28.37 10.91
N GLN A 209 30.05 -27.82 10.32
CA GLN A 209 29.84 -26.38 10.21
C GLN A 209 28.65 -26.02 11.10
N ASN A 210 28.89 -25.24 12.15
CA ASN A 210 27.86 -24.87 13.11
C ASN A 210 28.11 -23.55 13.82
N ASP A 211 28.88 -22.65 13.19
CA ASP A 211 29.14 -21.34 13.75
C ASP A 211 27.88 -20.49 13.80
N VAL A 212 27.73 -19.68 14.82
CA VAL A 212 26.68 -18.70 15.00
C VAL A 212 27.26 -17.36 15.42
N TYR A 213 26.82 -16.28 14.78
CA TYR A 213 27.21 -14.91 15.05
C TYR A 213 26.01 -14.11 15.55
N TRP A 214 26.22 -13.28 16.54
CA TRP A 214 25.30 -12.23 16.88
C TRP A 214 25.55 -11.06 15.93
N ALA A 215 24.75 -10.95 14.89
CA ALA A 215 24.97 -10.03 13.79
C ALA A 215 24.63 -8.58 14.14
N GLY A 216 23.49 -8.37 14.82
CA GLY A 216 23.02 -7.03 15.10
C GLY A 216 22.02 -6.92 16.22
N ILE A 217 21.78 -5.68 16.65
CA ILE A 217 20.71 -5.28 17.57
C ILE A 217 19.94 -4.14 16.94
N THR A 218 18.61 -4.28 16.91
CA THR A 218 17.70 -3.19 16.57
C THR A 218 16.98 -2.75 17.83
N GLN A 219 17.12 -1.48 18.21
CA GLN A 219 16.37 -0.84 19.27
C GLN A 219 15.05 -0.31 18.68
N ILE A 220 13.94 -0.63 19.32
CA ILE A 220 12.60 -0.32 18.82
C ILE A 220 11.87 0.52 19.86
N ILE A 221 11.37 1.67 19.43
CA ILE A 221 10.55 2.57 20.23
C ILE A 221 9.15 2.57 19.65
N ASN A 222 8.16 2.16 20.44
CA ASN A 222 6.76 2.03 20.05
C ASN A 222 5.94 3.20 20.62
N ARG A 223 6.08 4.39 20.03
CA ARG A 223 5.21 5.50 20.42
C ARG A 223 3.88 5.38 19.70
N VAL A 224 2.79 5.62 20.42
CA VAL A 224 1.48 5.74 19.80
C VAL A 224 1.43 7.08 19.05
N LEU A 225 1.65 7.04 17.76
CA LEU A 225 1.49 8.20 16.89
C LEU A 225 0.08 8.21 16.31
N ILE A 226 -0.60 9.31 16.53
CA ILE A 226 -1.94 9.58 16.02
C ILE A 226 -1.80 10.54 14.85
N TYR A 227 -2.38 10.22 13.72
CA TYR A 227 -2.38 11.04 12.52
C TYR A 227 -3.82 11.45 12.18
N PRO A 228 -4.34 12.53 12.78
CA PRO A 228 -5.66 13.03 12.47
C PRO A 228 -5.77 13.44 11.01
N ASP A 229 -6.94 13.24 10.43
CA ASP A 229 -7.25 13.59 9.04
C ASP A 229 -6.24 13.07 7.99
N SER A 230 -5.55 11.97 8.28
CA SER A 230 -4.56 11.38 7.37
C SER A 230 -4.90 9.91 7.09
N CYS A 231 -5.28 9.62 5.86
CA CYS A 231 -5.53 8.25 5.42
C CYS A 231 -4.20 7.50 5.25
N LEU A 232 -4.00 6.45 6.01
CA LEU A 232 -2.78 5.65 6.05
C LEU A 232 -3.06 4.18 5.77
N ILE A 233 -2.10 3.54 5.15
CA ILE A 233 -2.07 2.09 5.05
C ILE A 233 -0.70 1.57 5.44
N GLY A 234 -0.67 0.72 6.46
CA GLY A 234 0.50 -0.04 6.81
C GLY A 234 0.50 -1.38 6.07
N VAL A 235 1.62 -1.78 5.51
CA VAL A 235 1.77 -3.01 4.75
C VAL A 235 3.01 -3.75 5.20
N THR A 236 2.86 -5.06 5.44
CA THR A 236 3.98 -5.96 5.74
C THR A 236 4.04 -7.05 4.68
N ILE A 237 5.22 -7.24 4.10
CA ILE A 237 5.45 -8.21 3.03
C ILE A 237 6.63 -9.13 3.33
N ASN A 238 6.56 -10.36 2.81
CA ASN A 238 7.66 -11.32 2.88
C ASN A 238 8.48 -11.25 1.58
N SER A 239 9.80 -11.05 1.70
CA SER A 239 10.71 -10.89 0.56
C SER A 239 10.83 -12.13 -0.34
N GLN A 240 10.44 -13.32 0.13
CA GLN A 240 10.54 -14.55 -0.66
C GLN A 240 9.77 -14.48 -1.98
N GLN A 241 8.70 -13.68 -2.04
CA GLN A 241 7.84 -13.55 -3.21
C GLN A 241 8.27 -12.42 -4.16
N PHE A 242 9.08 -11.49 -3.67
CA PHE A 242 9.50 -10.30 -4.42
C PHE A 242 11.02 -10.26 -4.68
N GLY A 243 11.76 -11.27 -4.18
CA GLY A 243 13.21 -11.27 -4.22
C GLY A 243 13.78 -10.11 -3.38
N SER A 244 14.77 -9.41 -3.94
CA SER A 244 15.38 -8.23 -3.30
C SER A 244 14.69 -6.91 -3.68
N ARG A 245 13.61 -6.93 -4.44
CA ARG A 245 12.91 -5.73 -4.91
C ARG A 245 11.69 -5.45 -4.06
N VAL A 246 11.49 -4.19 -3.73
CA VAL A 246 10.24 -3.71 -3.13
C VAL A 246 9.19 -3.66 -4.23
N PRO A 247 8.02 -4.32 -4.08
CA PRO A 247 6.96 -4.24 -5.07
C PRO A 247 6.37 -2.83 -5.13
N SER A 248 5.87 -2.44 -6.30
CA SER A 248 4.98 -1.29 -6.41
C SER A 248 3.70 -1.60 -5.65
N ARG A 249 3.15 -0.60 -4.96
CA ARG A 249 1.91 -0.72 -4.20
C ARG A 249 0.88 0.23 -4.79
N SER A 250 -0.34 -0.25 -4.94
CA SER A 250 -1.49 0.56 -5.34
C SER A 250 -2.73 0.14 -4.56
N TYR A 251 -3.64 1.07 -4.38
CA TYR A 251 -4.80 0.92 -3.53
C TYR A 251 -6.03 1.48 -4.24
N GLU A 252 -7.09 0.70 -4.27
CA GLU A 252 -8.37 1.14 -4.80
C GLU A 252 -9.26 1.58 -3.64
N ILE A 253 -9.59 2.88 -3.59
CA ILE A 253 -10.32 3.47 -2.48
C ILE A 253 -11.56 4.24 -2.97
N HIS A 254 -12.64 4.18 -2.18
CA HIS A 254 -13.63 5.22 -2.22
C HIS A 254 -13.04 6.46 -1.56
N GLY A 255 -13.02 7.57 -2.31
CA GLY A 255 -12.30 8.78 -1.94
C GLY A 255 -12.81 9.48 -0.69
N THR A 256 -12.42 10.74 -0.54
CA THR A 256 -12.72 11.55 0.64
C THR A 256 -14.22 11.71 0.86
N ARG A 257 -14.67 11.60 2.12
CA ARG A 257 -16.02 11.91 2.55
C ARG A 257 -16.21 13.42 2.51
N ILE A 258 -17.11 13.87 1.64
CA ILE A 258 -17.39 15.27 1.38
C ILE A 258 -18.76 15.69 1.91
N GLN A 259 -19.05 16.99 1.93
CA GLN A 259 -20.38 17.50 2.26
C GLN A 259 -21.33 17.31 1.08
N ILE A 260 -22.40 16.53 1.30
CA ILE A 260 -23.47 16.30 0.35
C ILE A 260 -24.82 16.65 0.99
N PRO A 261 -25.87 16.96 0.23
CA PRO A 261 -27.21 17.21 0.79
C PRO A 261 -27.69 16.09 1.67
N SER A 262 -28.35 16.41 2.77
CA SER A 262 -28.87 15.40 3.72
C SER A 262 -29.92 14.47 3.12
N ASN A 263 -30.58 14.88 2.05
CA ASN A 263 -31.58 14.09 1.30
C ASN A 263 -31.02 13.36 0.09
N TYR A 264 -29.71 13.41 -0.13
CA TYR A 264 -29.04 12.74 -1.26
C TYR A 264 -28.49 11.38 -0.83
N ASN A 265 -28.83 10.34 -1.57
CA ASN A 265 -28.22 9.02 -1.48
C ASN A 265 -27.11 8.90 -2.56
N PRO A 266 -25.83 8.89 -2.20
CA PRO A 266 -24.74 8.85 -3.17
C PRO A 266 -24.58 7.48 -3.85
N VAL A 267 -25.13 6.40 -3.29
CA VAL A 267 -25.09 5.05 -3.88
C VAL A 267 -26.05 4.98 -5.08
N ASP A 268 -27.31 5.36 -4.85
CA ASP A 268 -28.34 5.35 -5.88
C ASP A 268 -28.38 6.62 -6.71
N ARG A 269 -27.58 7.64 -6.33
CA ARG A 269 -27.56 8.98 -6.92
C ARG A 269 -28.94 9.63 -6.97
N SER A 270 -29.73 9.37 -5.93
CA SER A 270 -31.11 9.81 -5.86
C SER A 270 -31.29 10.88 -4.77
N TYR A 271 -32.24 11.78 -5.02
CA TYR A 271 -32.64 12.82 -4.06
C TYR A 271 -34.03 12.44 -3.53
N GLY A 272 -34.12 12.31 -2.19
CA GLY A 272 -35.37 11.98 -1.53
C GLY A 272 -36.36 13.16 -1.51
N SER A 273 -36.91 13.47 -0.32
CA SER A 273 -37.81 14.63 -0.12
C SER A 273 -37.14 15.96 -0.48
N THR A 274 -37.93 17.06 -0.49
CA THR A 274 -37.39 18.40 -0.71
C THR A 274 -36.26 18.69 0.26
N TRP A 275 -35.10 19.09 -0.30
CA TRP A 275 -33.93 19.45 0.50
C TRP A 275 -34.20 20.72 1.33
N ASN A 276 -33.76 20.70 2.56
CA ASN A 276 -33.94 21.80 3.51
C ASN A 276 -32.68 22.68 3.70
N GLY A 277 -31.63 22.47 2.88
CA GLY A 277 -30.36 23.20 2.98
C GLY A 277 -29.37 22.58 3.97
N THR A 278 -29.66 21.43 4.59
CA THR A 278 -28.71 20.76 5.48
C THR A 278 -27.81 19.75 4.72
N PHE A 279 -26.62 19.53 5.26
CA PHE A 279 -25.61 18.63 4.68
C PHE A 279 -25.30 17.47 5.61
N GLN A 280 -24.81 16.40 5.02
CA GLN A 280 -24.20 15.24 5.68
C GLN A 280 -22.84 14.95 5.05
N ARG A 281 -21.98 14.20 5.75
CA ARG A 281 -20.69 13.74 5.20
C ARG A 281 -20.80 12.32 4.72
N ALA A 282 -20.52 12.07 3.44
CA ALA A 282 -20.41 10.76 2.84
C ALA A 282 -19.51 10.83 1.60
N TYR A 283 -19.10 9.66 1.11
CA TYR A 283 -18.41 9.60 -0.18
C TYR A 283 -19.37 9.95 -1.31
N SER A 284 -18.92 10.79 -2.22
CA SER A 284 -19.59 11.06 -3.49
C SER A 284 -18.59 11.53 -4.52
N ASN A 285 -18.71 11.04 -5.74
CA ASN A 285 -17.95 11.52 -6.89
C ASN A 285 -18.79 12.44 -7.81
N ASN A 286 -19.90 12.99 -7.29
CA ASN A 286 -20.64 14.03 -8.01
C ASN A 286 -19.84 15.33 -8.03
N PRO A 287 -19.45 15.86 -9.21
CA PRO A 287 -18.51 16.97 -9.30
C PRO A 287 -19.03 18.28 -8.71
N ALA A 288 -20.35 18.50 -8.67
CA ALA A 288 -20.92 19.69 -8.05
C ALA A 288 -20.74 19.69 -6.52
N TRP A 289 -20.90 18.53 -5.87
CA TRP A 289 -20.66 18.40 -4.43
C TRP A 289 -19.18 18.39 -4.07
N VAL A 290 -18.33 17.84 -4.95
CA VAL A 290 -16.86 17.98 -4.83
C VAL A 290 -16.45 19.45 -4.88
N LEU A 291 -17.05 20.24 -5.78
CA LEU A 291 -16.80 21.69 -5.87
C LEU A 291 -17.28 22.42 -4.60
N TYR A 292 -18.46 22.07 -4.07
CA TYR A 292 -18.98 22.65 -2.85
C TYR A 292 -18.04 22.41 -1.66
N ASP A 293 -17.60 21.15 -1.50
CA ASP A 293 -16.68 20.79 -0.42
C ASP A 293 -15.34 21.51 -0.58
N LEU A 294 -14.74 21.54 -1.77
CA LEU A 294 -13.53 22.30 -2.03
C LEU A 294 -13.69 23.79 -1.71
N ALA A 295 -14.84 24.39 -2.04
CA ALA A 295 -15.09 25.79 -1.77
C ALA A 295 -15.22 26.10 -0.28
N THR A 296 -15.84 25.21 0.51
CA THR A 296 -16.20 25.47 1.91
C THR A 296 -15.24 24.85 2.93
N ASN A 297 -14.47 23.84 2.54
CA ASN A 297 -13.55 23.15 3.44
C ASN A 297 -12.40 24.08 3.88
N LYS A 298 -12.22 24.20 5.21
CA LYS A 298 -11.20 25.10 5.78
C LYS A 298 -9.79 24.50 5.83
N ARG A 299 -9.67 23.18 5.67
CA ARG A 299 -8.38 22.49 5.81
C ARG A 299 -7.63 22.41 4.47
N TYR A 300 -8.26 21.81 3.47
CA TYR A 300 -7.65 21.60 2.15
C TYR A 300 -8.30 22.44 1.04
N GLY A 301 -9.41 23.11 1.33
CA GLY A 301 -10.15 23.91 0.37
C GLY A 301 -9.95 25.41 0.56
N LEU A 302 -10.90 26.18 0.04
CA LEU A 302 -10.89 27.64 0.08
C LEU A 302 -11.32 28.23 1.43
N GLY A 303 -12.07 27.46 2.24
CA GLY A 303 -12.60 27.89 3.52
C GLY A 303 -13.63 29.02 3.41
N LEU A 304 -14.32 29.13 2.27
CA LEU A 304 -15.41 30.09 2.12
C LEU A 304 -16.54 29.78 3.11
N ASP A 305 -17.20 30.83 3.61
CA ASP A 305 -18.44 30.64 4.32
C ASP A 305 -19.50 30.05 3.36
N ALA A 306 -20.29 29.09 3.84
CA ALA A 306 -21.31 28.42 3.02
C ALA A 306 -22.29 29.41 2.38
N SER A 307 -22.59 30.54 3.03
CA SER A 307 -23.45 31.58 2.51
C SER A 307 -22.91 32.27 1.23
N LEU A 308 -21.60 32.15 1.00
CA LEU A 308 -20.93 32.68 -0.19
C LEU A 308 -20.93 31.72 -1.39
N VAL A 309 -21.52 30.54 -1.26
CA VAL A 309 -21.68 29.55 -2.35
C VAL A 309 -23.14 29.42 -2.72
N ASP A 310 -23.45 29.33 -4.01
CA ASP A 310 -24.82 29.13 -4.50
C ASP A 310 -25.18 27.63 -4.46
N GLU A 311 -25.53 27.14 -3.29
CA GLU A 311 -25.82 25.71 -3.04
C GLU A 311 -27.03 25.19 -3.84
N TRP A 312 -28.04 26.05 -4.07
CA TRP A 312 -29.22 25.68 -4.85
C TRP A 312 -28.92 25.58 -6.35
N GLY A 313 -28.08 26.47 -6.86
CA GLY A 313 -27.56 26.38 -8.21
C GLY A 313 -26.74 25.10 -8.41
N LEU A 314 -25.90 24.75 -7.43
CA LEU A 314 -25.12 23.51 -7.44
C LEU A 314 -26.00 22.26 -7.34
N LEU A 315 -27.13 22.30 -6.57
CA LEU A 315 -28.09 21.18 -6.52
C LEU A 315 -28.63 20.85 -7.92
N THR A 316 -29.01 21.89 -8.69
CA THR A 316 -29.52 21.71 -10.06
C THR A 316 -28.46 21.07 -10.96
N ILE A 317 -27.21 21.52 -10.84
CA ILE A 317 -26.07 20.98 -11.57
C ILE A 317 -25.80 19.53 -11.15
N ALA A 318 -25.83 19.26 -9.86
CA ALA A 318 -25.61 17.94 -9.29
C ALA A 318 -26.64 16.90 -9.80
N GLN A 319 -27.92 17.30 -9.83
CA GLN A 319 -28.98 16.46 -10.40
C GLN A 319 -28.77 16.17 -11.88
N TYR A 320 -28.26 17.15 -12.65
CA TYR A 320 -27.93 16.95 -14.05
C TYR A 320 -26.71 16.01 -14.23
N CYS A 321 -25.73 16.11 -13.36
CA CYS A 321 -24.56 15.21 -13.36
C CYS A 321 -24.94 13.76 -13.05
N ASP A 322 -25.93 13.55 -12.18
CA ASP A 322 -26.38 12.22 -11.77
C ASP A 322 -27.37 11.57 -12.77
N GLN A 323 -27.84 12.31 -13.80
CA GLN A 323 -28.66 11.69 -14.84
C GLN A 323 -27.91 10.57 -15.54
N LEU A 324 -28.56 9.43 -15.67
CA LEU A 324 -28.01 8.29 -16.38
C LEU A 324 -28.02 8.53 -17.88
N VAL A 325 -26.93 8.23 -18.51
CA VAL A 325 -26.73 8.27 -19.97
C VAL A 325 -26.21 6.92 -20.46
N ASP A 326 -26.38 6.64 -21.74
CA ASP A 326 -25.85 5.45 -22.40
C ASP A 326 -24.31 5.53 -22.40
N ASP A 327 -23.64 4.47 -21.95
CA ASP A 327 -22.18 4.33 -21.91
C ASP A 327 -21.57 3.90 -23.27
N GLY A 328 -22.42 3.67 -24.28
CA GLY A 328 -22.01 3.18 -25.60
C GLY A 328 -21.78 1.66 -25.68
N PHE A 329 -21.83 0.95 -24.56
CA PHE A 329 -21.62 -0.50 -24.45
C PHE A 329 -22.91 -1.25 -24.07
N GLY A 330 -24.02 -0.55 -23.93
CA GLY A 330 -25.34 -1.11 -23.62
C GLY A 330 -25.71 -1.05 -22.16
N SER A 331 -24.97 -0.34 -21.33
CA SER A 331 -25.24 -0.03 -19.95
C SER A 331 -25.51 1.47 -19.75
N LEU A 332 -25.84 1.86 -18.52
CA LEU A 332 -26.08 3.26 -18.18
C LEU A 332 -25.06 3.70 -17.13
N GLU A 333 -24.51 4.90 -17.33
CA GLU A 333 -23.59 5.53 -16.40
C GLU A 333 -24.05 6.95 -16.01
N PRO A 334 -23.60 7.50 -14.89
CA PRO A 334 -23.84 8.90 -14.56
C PRO A 334 -23.19 9.82 -15.58
N ARG A 335 -23.93 10.85 -16.00
CA ARG A 335 -23.48 11.80 -17.04
C ARG A 335 -22.10 12.39 -16.75
N PHE A 336 -21.83 12.77 -15.49
CA PHE A 336 -20.53 13.30 -15.08
C PHE A 336 -20.15 12.78 -13.69
N THR A 337 -18.92 12.30 -13.57
CA THR A 337 -18.30 11.90 -12.30
C THR A 337 -16.93 12.56 -12.18
N PHE A 338 -16.50 12.83 -10.96
CA PHE A 338 -15.18 13.35 -10.68
C PHE A 338 -14.39 12.34 -9.83
N ASN A 339 -13.33 11.77 -10.40
CA ASN A 339 -12.36 10.93 -9.73
C ASN A 339 -10.98 11.52 -9.99
N GLY A 340 -10.45 12.27 -9.04
CA GLY A 340 -9.20 13.00 -9.23
C GLY A 340 -8.38 13.10 -7.96
N VAL A 341 -7.06 13.28 -8.13
CA VAL A 341 -6.10 13.47 -7.04
C VAL A 341 -5.40 14.82 -7.25
N MET A 342 -5.46 15.67 -6.25
CA MET A 342 -4.73 16.93 -6.21
C MET A 342 -3.46 16.76 -5.39
N GLN A 343 -2.32 16.54 -6.05
CA GLN A 343 -1.04 16.27 -5.36
C GLN A 343 -0.19 17.53 -5.16
N GLN A 344 -0.42 18.56 -5.94
CA GLN A 344 0.40 19.76 -5.92
C GLN A 344 -0.40 20.97 -5.48
N ARG A 345 0.27 21.85 -4.75
CA ARG A 345 -0.30 23.17 -4.46
C ARG A 345 -0.53 23.91 -5.77
N THR A 346 -1.77 24.26 -6.04
CA THR A 346 -2.18 25.00 -7.23
C THR A 346 -2.93 26.27 -6.85
N GLU A 347 -3.03 27.20 -7.80
CA GLU A 347 -3.88 28.36 -7.60
C GLU A 347 -5.34 27.94 -7.52
N VAL A 348 -6.07 28.58 -6.63
CA VAL A 348 -7.47 28.34 -6.36
C VAL A 348 -8.33 28.28 -7.61
N ILE A 349 -8.14 29.25 -8.49
CA ILE A 349 -8.93 29.33 -9.73
C ILE A 349 -8.68 28.11 -10.65
N HIS A 350 -7.47 27.58 -10.66
CA HIS A 350 -7.16 26.37 -11.43
C HIS A 350 -7.85 25.14 -10.84
N ALA A 351 -7.88 25.00 -9.51
CA ALA A 351 -8.57 23.88 -8.85
C ALA A 351 -10.08 23.93 -9.13
N ILE A 352 -10.70 25.12 -9.01
CA ILE A 352 -12.12 25.32 -9.33
C ILE A 352 -12.39 25.00 -10.81
N ASN A 353 -11.59 25.55 -11.72
CA ASN A 353 -11.77 25.33 -13.16
C ASN A 353 -11.59 23.85 -13.53
N MET A 354 -10.65 23.14 -12.92
CA MET A 354 -10.45 21.70 -13.14
C MET A 354 -11.71 20.91 -12.79
N ILE A 355 -12.34 21.17 -11.63
CA ILE A 355 -13.59 20.50 -11.28
C ILE A 355 -14.73 20.96 -12.19
N CYS A 356 -14.87 22.24 -12.45
CA CYS A 356 -15.94 22.78 -13.29
C CYS A 356 -15.85 22.28 -14.73
N SER A 357 -14.65 22.14 -15.30
CA SER A 357 -14.47 21.64 -16.66
C SER A 357 -15.00 20.21 -16.84
N ASN A 358 -14.97 19.39 -15.79
CA ASN A 358 -15.47 18.02 -15.82
C ASN A 358 -16.97 17.94 -16.18
N PHE A 359 -17.78 18.91 -15.75
CA PHE A 359 -19.21 18.97 -16.06
C PHE A 359 -19.63 20.16 -16.95
N ARG A 360 -18.70 20.71 -17.73
CA ARG A 360 -18.90 21.87 -18.62
C ARG A 360 -19.37 23.12 -17.86
N GLY A 361 -18.83 23.32 -16.66
CA GLY A 361 -19.17 24.45 -15.81
C GLY A 361 -18.22 25.64 -16.01
N MET A 362 -18.74 26.84 -15.92
CA MET A 362 -17.97 28.09 -15.86
C MET A 362 -18.23 28.77 -14.51
N PRO A 363 -17.25 28.81 -13.60
CA PRO A 363 -17.41 29.49 -12.32
C PRO A 363 -17.33 31.00 -12.50
N PHE A 364 -18.16 31.73 -11.78
CA PHE A 364 -18.16 33.18 -11.76
C PHE A 364 -18.66 33.71 -10.42
N TRP A 365 -18.32 34.93 -10.13
CA TRP A 365 -18.74 35.61 -8.93
C TRP A 365 -19.88 36.60 -9.22
N ALA A 366 -21.06 36.38 -8.66
CA ALA A 366 -22.20 37.27 -8.85
C ALA A 366 -23.12 37.30 -7.63
N GLY A 367 -23.59 38.49 -7.28
CA GLY A 367 -24.47 38.67 -6.14
C GLY A 367 -23.85 38.31 -4.78
N GLY A 368 -22.52 38.45 -4.67
CA GLY A 368 -21.77 38.08 -3.47
C GLY A 368 -21.58 36.58 -3.26
N LYS A 369 -21.85 35.75 -4.28
CA LYS A 369 -21.73 34.28 -4.23
C LYS A 369 -20.91 33.72 -5.36
N LEU A 370 -20.19 32.66 -5.08
CA LEU A 370 -19.63 31.78 -6.11
C LEU A 370 -20.78 31.02 -6.78
N ARG A 371 -20.89 31.18 -8.08
CA ARG A 371 -21.89 30.54 -8.93
C ARG A 371 -21.22 29.81 -10.06
N VAL A 372 -21.94 28.86 -10.65
CA VAL A 372 -21.49 28.12 -11.84
C VAL A 372 -22.58 28.19 -12.90
N ALA A 373 -22.22 28.60 -14.10
CA ALA A 373 -23.02 28.42 -15.29
C ALA A 373 -22.63 27.11 -15.94
N GLN A 374 -23.60 26.23 -16.20
CA GLN A 374 -23.36 24.94 -16.86
C GLN A 374 -23.87 24.99 -18.30
N ASP A 375 -23.04 24.53 -19.23
CA ASP A 375 -23.45 24.27 -20.60
C ASP A 375 -24.29 22.98 -20.65
N SER A 376 -25.59 23.18 -20.63
CA SER A 376 -26.60 22.11 -20.63
C SER A 376 -27.84 22.59 -21.37
N PRO A 377 -28.65 21.68 -21.98
CA PRO A 377 -29.92 22.05 -22.59
C PRO A 377 -30.82 22.80 -21.60
N LYS A 378 -31.31 23.97 -22.03
CA LYS A 378 -32.21 24.82 -21.22
C LYS A 378 -33.33 25.33 -22.10
N ASP A 379 -34.46 25.62 -21.46
CA ASP A 379 -35.58 26.28 -22.15
C ASP A 379 -35.19 27.66 -22.63
N PRO A 380 -35.71 28.10 -23.80
CA PRO A 380 -35.47 29.42 -24.31
C PRO A 380 -35.92 30.52 -23.32
N VAL A 381 -34.99 31.40 -22.96
CA VAL A 381 -35.26 32.45 -21.96
C VAL A 381 -35.70 33.78 -22.60
N LYS A 382 -35.51 33.94 -23.93
CA LYS A 382 -35.88 35.15 -24.65
C LYS A 382 -36.15 34.87 -26.11
N LEU A 383 -37.24 35.43 -26.62
CA LEU A 383 -37.54 35.47 -28.03
C LEU A 383 -36.92 36.73 -28.67
N VAL A 384 -36.07 36.54 -29.67
CA VAL A 384 -35.44 37.64 -30.42
C VAL A 384 -36.10 37.72 -31.81
N THR A 385 -36.69 38.88 -32.12
CA THR A 385 -37.38 39.15 -33.37
C THR A 385 -36.88 40.45 -33.99
N ALA A 386 -37.20 40.74 -35.24
CA ALA A 386 -36.86 42.02 -35.86
C ALA A 386 -37.39 43.25 -35.08
N ALA A 387 -38.45 43.07 -34.26
CA ALA A 387 -39.02 44.16 -33.45
C ALA A 387 -38.21 44.54 -32.22
N ASN A 388 -37.34 43.64 -31.73
CA ASN A 388 -36.54 43.86 -30.54
C ASN A 388 -35.02 43.81 -30.75
N VAL A 389 -34.62 43.92 -32.04
CA VAL A 389 -33.23 44.03 -32.50
C VAL A 389 -33.00 45.43 -33.09
N VAL A 390 -31.81 46.00 -32.94
CA VAL A 390 -31.44 47.29 -33.47
C VAL A 390 -31.60 47.26 -34.99
N ASP A 391 -32.36 48.23 -35.54
CA ASP A 391 -32.71 48.34 -36.94
C ASP A 391 -33.39 47.12 -37.58
N GLY A 392 -33.83 46.14 -36.77
CA GLY A 392 -34.46 44.91 -37.24
C GLY A 392 -33.53 44.00 -38.06
N LEU A 393 -32.22 44.25 -38.03
CA LEU A 393 -31.24 43.55 -38.86
C LEU A 393 -30.52 42.45 -38.12
N PHE A 394 -30.41 41.28 -38.76
CA PHE A 394 -29.61 40.14 -38.30
C PHE A 394 -28.43 39.96 -39.27
N THR A 395 -27.22 39.88 -38.72
CA THR A 395 -26.02 39.52 -39.49
C THR A 395 -25.70 38.05 -39.25
N TYR A 396 -25.55 37.27 -40.30
CA TYR A 396 -25.23 35.87 -40.28
C TYR A 396 -23.78 35.66 -40.70
N SER A 397 -23.02 34.92 -39.92
CA SER A 397 -21.67 34.51 -40.30
C SER A 397 -21.50 32.99 -39.97
N TYR A 398 -20.72 32.31 -40.78
CA TYR A 398 -20.44 30.90 -40.64
C TYR A 398 -18.94 30.70 -40.40
N SER A 399 -18.58 29.65 -39.66
CA SER A 399 -17.19 29.21 -39.58
C SER A 399 -16.71 28.68 -40.93
N ALA A 400 -15.45 28.92 -41.27
CA ALA A 400 -14.82 28.32 -42.43
C ALA A 400 -14.79 26.78 -42.31
N ILE A 401 -14.84 26.11 -43.47
CA ILE A 401 -14.90 24.65 -43.50
C ILE A 401 -13.63 23.99 -42.90
N ASP A 402 -12.50 24.65 -43.06
CA ASP A 402 -11.19 24.26 -42.55
C ASP A 402 -11.05 24.38 -41.05
N THR A 403 -12.01 25.02 -40.36
CA THR A 403 -12.08 25.11 -38.90
C THR A 403 -13.00 24.06 -38.27
N ARG A 404 -13.58 23.16 -39.07
CA ARG A 404 -14.48 22.11 -38.60
C ARG A 404 -13.74 20.81 -38.53
N TYR A 405 -13.82 20.17 -37.34
CA TYR A 405 -13.23 18.88 -37.11
C TYR A 405 -14.30 17.81 -37.17
N THR A 406 -13.99 16.70 -37.82
CA THR A 406 -14.88 15.52 -37.95
C THR A 406 -14.43 14.34 -37.08
N VAL A 407 -13.24 14.45 -36.50
CA VAL A 407 -12.68 13.44 -35.57
C VAL A 407 -12.09 14.15 -34.36
N ALA A 408 -12.39 13.68 -33.18
CA ALA A 408 -11.79 14.13 -31.93
C ALA A 408 -11.08 12.97 -31.22
N ASN A 409 -9.81 13.12 -30.88
CA ASN A 409 -9.13 12.21 -30.00
C ASN A 409 -9.38 12.62 -28.54
N VAL A 410 -10.06 11.77 -27.80
CA VAL A 410 -10.39 11.99 -26.40
C VAL A 410 -9.42 11.20 -25.53
N SER A 411 -8.68 11.89 -24.68
CA SER A 411 -7.82 11.25 -23.67
C SER A 411 -8.60 11.14 -22.38
N TRP A 412 -8.63 9.95 -21.81
CA TRP A 412 -9.31 9.66 -20.55
C TRP A 412 -8.53 8.65 -19.72
N ASN A 413 -8.82 8.57 -18.42
CA ASN A 413 -8.20 7.60 -17.54
C ASN A 413 -9.14 6.39 -17.39
N ASP A 414 -8.69 5.23 -17.87
CA ASP A 414 -9.47 4.00 -17.87
C ASP A 414 -9.48 3.35 -16.48
N PRO A 415 -10.63 3.27 -15.79
CA PRO A 415 -10.72 2.66 -14.48
C PRO A 415 -10.39 1.16 -14.48
N ASP A 416 -10.66 0.44 -15.58
CA ASP A 416 -10.39 -0.99 -15.70
C ASP A 416 -8.90 -1.29 -15.87
N GLU A 417 -8.11 -0.29 -16.33
CA GLU A 417 -6.66 -0.35 -16.52
C GLU A 417 -5.89 0.46 -15.48
N PHE A 418 -6.32 0.48 -14.22
CA PHE A 418 -5.69 1.23 -13.12
C PHE A 418 -5.58 2.74 -13.38
N PHE A 419 -6.61 3.33 -13.98
CA PHE A 419 -6.65 4.75 -14.36
C PHE A 419 -5.49 5.19 -15.26
N LYS A 420 -5.00 4.29 -16.12
CA LYS A 420 -4.02 4.65 -17.14
C LYS A 420 -4.66 5.55 -18.21
N LEU A 421 -3.86 6.48 -18.71
CA LEU A 421 -4.29 7.36 -19.77
C LEU A 421 -4.47 6.53 -21.06
N THR A 422 -5.69 6.54 -21.59
CA THR A 422 -6.08 5.91 -22.85
C THR A 422 -6.61 6.98 -23.80
N VAL A 423 -6.46 6.79 -25.09
CA VAL A 423 -6.91 7.73 -26.12
C VAL A 423 -7.88 7.00 -27.05
N GLU A 424 -9.07 7.54 -27.19
CA GLU A 424 -10.10 7.05 -28.11
C GLU A 424 -10.45 8.11 -29.14
N ALA A 425 -10.73 7.66 -30.35
CA ALA A 425 -11.19 8.53 -31.45
C ALA A 425 -12.72 8.52 -31.51
N VAL A 426 -13.31 9.71 -31.49
CA VAL A 426 -14.74 9.90 -31.65
C VAL A 426 -14.99 10.57 -33.00
N ASP A 427 -15.74 9.90 -33.86
CA ASP A 427 -16.01 10.32 -35.24
C ASP A 427 -17.38 10.97 -35.38
N ASP A 428 -17.43 12.13 -36.02
CA ASP A 428 -18.67 12.70 -36.61
C ASP A 428 -18.94 12.05 -37.96
N LYS A 429 -19.66 10.93 -37.95
CA LYS A 429 -19.95 10.15 -39.18
C LYS A 429 -20.63 10.99 -40.25
N ASP A 430 -21.58 11.85 -39.88
CA ASP A 430 -22.31 12.71 -40.81
C ASP A 430 -21.40 13.81 -41.42
N GLY A 431 -20.45 14.28 -40.62
CA GLY A 431 -19.44 15.25 -41.07
C GLY A 431 -18.38 14.65 -42.00
N ILE A 432 -18.06 13.35 -41.82
CA ILE A 432 -17.11 12.62 -42.66
C ILE A 432 -17.72 12.29 -44.02
N GLU A 433 -19.03 11.99 -44.07
CA GLU A 433 -19.74 11.65 -45.31
C GLU A 433 -20.09 12.86 -46.18
N ARG A 434 -19.95 14.09 -45.68
CA ARG A 434 -20.18 15.35 -46.38
C ARG A 434 -18.91 15.91 -47.01
#